data_36aecff3aae62b84d2cdbfbc4570cf2d
#
_entry.id   36aecff3aae62b84d2cdbfbc4570cf2d
#
_cell.length_a   1.000
_cell.length_b   1.000
_cell.length_c   1.000
_cell.angle_alpha   90.00
_cell.angle_beta   90.00
_cell.angle_gamma   90.00
#
_symmetry.space_group_name_H-M   'P 1'
#
loop_
_entity.id
_entity.type
_entity.pdbx_description
1 polymer ?
#
loop_
_entity_poly.entity_id
_entity_poly.type
_entity_poly.pdbx_seq_one_letter_code
_entity_poly.pdbx_strand_id
1 'polypeptide(L)'
;GYDVQTYIQIYNCMGFLMQVEVEYIHKVIWNAKKPVMTIKPMAAGRTSPFVGLTFAWNTIRPCDMVTVGCLTPEEATEDIEISFAALEGRHPELEGRDSPNRTEIIKD
;
A
#
# COMPACT_ATOMS: atom_id res chain seq x y z
N GLY A 1 20.41 -6.31 23.46
CA GLY A 1 19.95 -6.04 22.13
C GLY A 1 19.84 -4.56 21.83
N TYR A 2 19.70 -4.26 20.61
CA TYR A 2 19.55 -2.89 20.16
C TYR A 2 18.09 -2.49 20.20
N ASP A 3 17.82 -1.26 20.64
CA ASP A 3 16.50 -0.68 20.54
C ASP A 3 16.27 -0.19 19.11
N VAL A 4 15.50 -0.93 18.35
CA VAL A 4 15.11 -0.45 17.03
C VAL A 4 13.91 0.45 17.18
N GLN A 5 13.88 1.52 16.40
CA GLN A 5 12.78 2.48 16.44
C GLN A 5 11.57 1.99 15.64
N THR A 6 11.79 1.15 14.65
CA THR A 6 10.76 0.72 13.72
C THR A 6 11.14 -0.65 13.18
N TYR A 7 10.14 -1.51 12.99
CA TYR A 7 10.32 -2.76 12.26
C TYR A 7 10.04 -2.55 10.78
N ILE A 8 10.71 -3.32 9.92
CA ILE A 8 10.47 -3.29 8.48
C ILE A 8 9.88 -4.63 8.08
N GLN A 9 8.78 -4.62 7.33
CA GLN A 9 8.07 -5.83 6.94
C GLN A 9 7.60 -5.74 5.49
N ILE A 10 7.88 -6.77 4.69
CA ILE A 10 7.27 -6.91 3.37
C ILE A 10 5.80 -7.25 3.58
N TYR A 11 4.91 -6.49 3.00
CA TYR A 11 3.48 -6.66 3.21
C TYR A 11 2.70 -6.17 2.00
N ASN A 12 2.00 -7.07 1.34
CA ASN A 12 1.18 -6.74 0.19
C ASN A 12 0.05 -7.76 0.04
N CYS A 13 -0.96 -7.38 -0.71
CA CYS A 13 -2.15 -8.22 -0.86
C CYS A 13 -1.92 -9.50 -1.68
N MET A 14 -0.79 -9.56 -2.40
CA MET A 14 -0.46 -10.72 -3.23
C MET A 14 0.42 -11.74 -2.50
N GLY A 15 0.92 -11.41 -1.31
CA GLY A 15 1.86 -12.27 -0.61
C GLY A 15 3.25 -12.30 -1.24
N PHE A 16 3.52 -11.38 -2.16
CA PHE A 16 4.77 -11.38 -2.92
C PHE A 16 5.98 -11.19 -2.00
N LEU A 17 6.95 -12.10 -2.09
CA LEU A 17 8.16 -12.15 -1.28
C LEU A 17 7.89 -12.28 0.23
N MET A 18 6.65 -12.58 0.61
CA MET A 18 6.33 -12.87 1.99
C MET A 18 6.52 -14.38 2.22
N GLN A 19 7.15 -14.73 3.32
CA GLN A 19 7.44 -16.13 3.61
C GLN A 19 6.27 -16.88 4.22
N VAL A 20 5.27 -16.15 4.67
CA VAL A 20 4.07 -16.70 5.28
C VAL A 20 2.86 -15.98 4.72
N GLU A 21 1.69 -16.49 5.05
CA GLU A 21 0.45 -15.96 4.51
C GLU A 21 0.22 -14.50 4.94
N VAL A 22 -0.50 -13.77 4.07
CA VAL A 22 -0.79 -12.35 4.29
C VAL A 22 -1.49 -12.15 5.63
N GLU A 23 -2.46 -13.00 5.95
CA GLU A 23 -3.21 -12.90 7.20
C GLU A 23 -2.32 -13.07 8.42
N TYR A 24 -1.31 -13.91 8.32
CA TYR A 24 -0.37 -14.09 9.43
C TYR A 24 0.47 -12.83 9.64
N ILE A 25 0.97 -12.25 8.55
CA ILE A 25 1.75 -11.01 8.64
C ILE A 25 0.89 -9.87 9.18
N HIS A 26 -0.38 -9.81 8.77
CA HIS A 26 -1.30 -8.83 9.31
C HIS A 26 -1.38 -8.93 10.84
N LYS A 27 -1.46 -10.14 11.36
CA LYS A 27 -1.46 -10.36 12.81
C LYS A 27 -0.15 -9.92 13.46
N VAL A 28 0.97 -10.21 12.79
CA VAL A 28 2.28 -9.80 13.30
C VAL A 28 2.35 -8.28 13.40
N ILE A 29 1.89 -7.56 12.38
CA ILE A 29 1.88 -6.11 12.39
C ILE A 29 1.02 -5.58 13.53
N TRP A 30 -0.20 -6.11 13.68
CA TRP A 30 -1.13 -5.61 14.69
C TRP A 30 -0.69 -5.92 16.13
N ASN A 31 0.20 -6.90 16.31
CA ASN A 31 0.73 -7.25 17.63
C ASN A 31 2.14 -6.71 17.87
N ALA A 32 2.71 -5.98 16.92
CA ALA A 32 4.05 -5.43 17.08
C ALA A 32 4.06 -4.34 18.16
N LYS A 33 5.14 -4.29 18.91
CA LYS A 33 5.27 -3.33 20.01
C LYS A 33 5.73 -1.95 19.53
N LYS A 34 6.22 -1.87 18.31
CA LYS A 34 6.72 -0.61 17.73
C LYS A 34 6.05 -0.41 16.38
N PRO A 35 6.07 0.83 15.86
CA PRO A 35 5.55 1.07 14.51
C PRO A 35 6.24 0.19 13.49
N VAL A 36 5.50 -0.25 12.48
CA VAL A 36 6.01 -1.09 11.42
C VAL A 36 6.04 -0.28 10.12
N MET A 37 7.18 -0.29 9.45
CA MET A 37 7.30 0.30 8.12
C MET A 37 7.07 -0.83 7.12
N THR A 38 5.94 -0.82 6.42
CA THR A 38 5.67 -1.83 5.41
C THR A 38 6.31 -1.42 4.08
N ILE A 39 6.79 -2.41 3.35
CA ILE A 39 7.44 -2.18 2.06
C ILE A 39 6.81 -3.10 1.00
N LYS A 40 7.03 -2.76 -0.25
CA LYS A 40 6.59 -3.51 -1.43
C LYS A 40 5.06 -3.66 -1.52
N PRO A 41 4.32 -2.56 -1.34
CA PRO A 41 2.85 -2.67 -1.34
C PRO A 41 2.26 -3.05 -2.70
N MET A 42 2.93 -2.75 -3.82
CA MET A 42 2.43 -3.09 -5.15
C MET A 42 2.95 -4.43 -5.66
N ALA A 43 3.66 -5.18 -4.82
CA ALA A 43 4.14 -6.52 -5.17
C ALA A 43 4.94 -6.52 -6.49
N ALA A 44 5.86 -5.57 -6.63
CA ALA A 44 6.69 -5.40 -7.83
C ALA A 44 5.85 -5.23 -9.10
N GLY A 45 4.78 -4.47 -9.02
CA GLY A 45 3.93 -4.18 -10.16
C GLY A 45 2.87 -5.23 -10.46
N ARG A 46 2.75 -6.27 -9.61
CA ARG A 46 1.74 -7.30 -9.80
C ARG A 46 0.33 -6.85 -9.45
N THR A 47 0.22 -5.77 -8.72
CA THR A 47 -1.06 -5.16 -8.40
C THR A 47 -0.98 -3.67 -8.68
N SER A 48 -2.11 -3.06 -9.00
CA SER A 48 -2.13 -1.63 -9.29
C SER A 48 -1.88 -0.81 -8.02
N PRO A 49 -1.41 0.44 -8.16
CA PRO A 49 -1.25 1.30 -7.00
C PRO A 49 -2.54 1.47 -6.20
N PHE A 50 -3.68 1.60 -6.88
CA PHE A 50 -4.95 1.74 -6.17
C PHE A 50 -5.23 0.54 -5.27
N VAL A 51 -5.11 -0.67 -5.80
CA VAL A 51 -5.39 -1.88 -5.03
C VAL A 51 -4.33 -2.07 -3.94
N GLY A 52 -3.06 -1.95 -4.30
CA GLY A 52 -1.97 -2.22 -3.36
C GLY A 52 -1.92 -1.23 -2.21
N LEU A 53 -2.04 0.05 -2.50
CA LEU A 53 -1.97 1.07 -1.46
C LEU A 53 -3.25 1.11 -0.62
N THR A 54 -4.41 0.92 -1.24
CA THR A 54 -5.66 0.87 -0.49
C THR A 54 -5.63 -0.29 0.50
N PHE A 55 -5.18 -1.46 0.06
CA PHE A 55 -5.03 -2.60 0.96
C PHE A 55 -4.07 -2.28 2.10
N ALA A 56 -2.88 -1.76 1.78
CA ALA A 56 -1.87 -1.49 2.79
C ALA A 56 -2.39 -0.51 3.84
N TRP A 57 -2.92 0.64 3.41
CA TRP A 57 -3.37 1.67 4.34
C TRP A 57 -4.58 1.25 5.15
N ASN A 58 -5.46 0.42 4.60
CA ASN A 58 -6.66 -0.02 5.32
C ASN A 58 -6.41 -1.17 6.29
N THR A 59 -5.25 -1.81 6.22
CA THR A 59 -4.99 -2.99 7.05
C THR A 59 -3.86 -2.82 8.06
N ILE A 60 -3.11 -1.73 8.00
CA ILE A 60 -2.09 -1.43 9.01
C ILE A 60 -2.70 -0.57 10.13
N ARG A 61 -1.93 -0.39 11.19
CA ARG A 61 -2.36 0.44 12.33
C ARG A 61 -2.07 1.92 12.04
N PRO A 62 -2.73 2.85 12.76
CA PRO A 62 -2.45 4.28 12.57
C PRO A 62 -0.99 4.69 12.77
N CYS A 63 -0.24 3.92 13.57
CA CYS A 63 1.17 4.23 13.81
C CYS A 63 2.11 3.66 12.75
N ASP A 64 1.61 2.81 11.85
CA ASP A 64 2.44 2.14 10.87
C ASP A 64 2.60 2.97 9.60
N MET A 65 3.56 2.58 8.76
CA MET A 65 3.95 3.36 7.59
C MET A 65 3.98 2.48 6.35
N VAL A 66 3.83 3.12 5.19
CA VAL A 66 3.95 2.46 3.90
C VAL A 66 5.06 3.14 3.11
N THR A 67 6.02 2.36 2.63
CA THR A 67 7.10 2.86 1.79
C THR A 67 6.83 2.47 0.35
N VAL A 68 6.85 3.45 -0.54
CA VAL A 68 6.50 3.28 -1.95
C VAL A 68 7.67 3.72 -2.83
N GLY A 69 8.07 2.87 -3.77
CA GLY A 69 9.03 3.25 -4.79
C GLY A 69 8.31 3.89 -5.97
N CYS A 70 8.81 5.02 -6.42
CA CYS A 70 8.23 5.74 -7.56
C CYS A 70 9.31 6.03 -8.58
N LEU A 71 8.99 5.90 -9.88
CA LEU A 71 9.91 6.18 -10.95
C LEU A 71 9.74 7.58 -11.53
N THR A 72 8.57 8.18 -11.37
CA THR A 72 8.26 9.49 -11.91
C THR A 72 7.55 10.35 -10.90
N PRO A 73 7.61 11.70 -11.03
CA PRO A 73 6.82 12.58 -10.16
C PRO A 73 5.32 12.34 -10.26
N GLU A 74 4.85 11.97 -11.45
CA GLU A 74 3.44 11.66 -11.67
C GLU A 74 3.00 10.45 -10.86
N GLU A 75 3.84 9.41 -10.83
CA GLU A 75 3.55 8.24 -9.99
C GLU A 75 3.53 8.61 -8.52
N ALA A 76 4.46 9.46 -8.09
CA ALA A 76 4.48 9.89 -6.69
C ALA A 76 3.21 10.66 -6.34
N THR A 77 2.76 11.57 -7.20
CA THR A 77 1.54 12.33 -6.97
C THR A 77 0.33 11.41 -6.90
N GLU A 78 0.24 10.45 -7.81
CA GLU A 78 -0.85 9.48 -7.82
C GLU A 78 -0.86 8.63 -6.56
N ASP A 79 0.31 8.15 -6.15
CA ASP A 79 0.42 7.30 -4.96
C ASP A 79 0.04 8.05 -3.69
N ILE A 80 0.41 9.34 -3.61
CA ILE A 80 0.04 10.18 -2.48
C ILE A 80 -1.49 10.37 -2.44
N GLU A 81 -2.10 10.64 -3.58
CA GLU A 81 -3.56 10.82 -3.63
C GLU A 81 -4.29 9.53 -3.26
N ILE A 82 -3.83 8.40 -3.76
CA ILE A 82 -4.41 7.10 -3.41
C ILE A 82 -4.31 6.86 -1.91
N SER A 83 -3.15 7.17 -1.33
CA SER A 83 -2.90 6.97 0.09
C SER A 83 -3.84 7.83 0.95
N PHE A 84 -3.97 9.11 0.61
CA PHE A 84 -4.89 9.98 1.35
C PHE A 84 -6.34 9.55 1.18
N ALA A 85 -6.72 9.15 -0.04
CA ALA A 85 -8.08 8.67 -0.28
C ALA A 85 -8.38 7.44 0.57
N ALA A 86 -7.44 6.51 0.68
CA ALA A 86 -7.62 5.33 1.51
C ALA A 86 -7.78 5.69 2.98
N LEU A 87 -6.96 6.63 3.46
CA LEU A 87 -7.02 7.07 4.85
C LEU A 87 -8.32 7.81 5.16
N GLU A 88 -8.86 8.52 4.18
CA GLU A 88 -10.10 9.30 4.35
C GLU A 88 -11.35 8.51 3.97
N GLY A 89 -11.19 7.30 3.45
CA GLY A 89 -12.33 6.46 3.08
C GLY A 89 -13.08 6.97 1.85
N ARG A 90 -12.37 7.60 0.90
CA ARG A 90 -12.97 8.13 -0.32
C ARG A 90 -12.29 7.54 -1.55
N HIS A 91 -12.88 7.75 -2.71
CA HIS A 91 -12.23 7.38 -3.97
C HIS A 91 -11.14 8.39 -4.33
N PRO A 92 -10.00 7.93 -4.85
CA PRO A 92 -8.95 8.84 -5.26
C PRO A 92 -9.33 9.57 -6.56
N GLU A 93 -8.84 10.80 -6.70
CA GLU A 93 -8.96 11.56 -7.91
C GLU A 93 -7.67 11.39 -8.71
N LEU A 94 -7.74 10.61 -9.79
CA LEU A 94 -6.56 10.24 -10.56
C LEU A 94 -6.53 11.00 -11.89
N GLU A 95 -6.45 12.32 -11.80
CA GLU A 95 -6.38 13.17 -12.96
C GLU A 95 -5.11 12.93 -13.75
N GLY A 96 -5.21 12.98 -15.06
CA GLY A 96 -4.07 12.78 -15.93
C GLY A 96 -3.71 11.32 -16.17
N ARG A 97 -4.30 10.42 -15.42
CA ARG A 97 -4.10 8.98 -15.60
C ARG A 97 -5.36 8.27 -16.04
N ASP A 98 -6.36 9.04 -16.43
CA ASP A 98 -7.60 8.50 -16.94
C ASP A 98 -7.38 7.98 -18.34
N SER A 99 -7.35 6.68 -18.49
CA SER A 99 -7.22 6.05 -19.79
C SER A 99 -8.60 5.69 -20.32
N PRO A 100 -8.75 5.55 -21.65
CA PRO A 100 -9.99 5.04 -22.20
C PRO A 100 -10.37 3.69 -21.63
N ASN A 101 -9.40 2.86 -21.37
CA ASN A 101 -9.66 1.53 -20.80
C ASN A 101 -10.31 1.61 -19.43
N ARG A 102 -9.86 2.54 -18.62
CA ARG A 102 -10.44 2.71 -17.29
C ARG A 102 -11.90 3.14 -17.40
N THR A 103 -12.19 4.05 -18.30
CA THR A 103 -13.55 4.52 -18.52
C THR A 103 -14.44 3.39 -19.01
N GLU A 104 -13.95 2.56 -19.91
CA GLU A 104 -14.67 1.42 -20.44
C GLU A 104 -15.00 0.41 -19.34
N ILE A 105 -14.04 0.15 -18.47
CA ILE A 105 -14.26 -0.78 -17.36
C ILE A 105 -15.36 -0.28 -16.45
N ILE A 106 -15.39 1.00 -16.18
CA ILE A 106 -16.40 1.59 -15.31
C ILE A 106 -17.80 1.53 -15.94
N LYS A 107 -17.86 1.68 -17.26
CA LYS A 107 -19.15 1.65 -17.97
C LYS A 107 -19.75 0.26 -18.04
N ASP A 108 -18.92 -0.75 -18.02
CA ASP A 108 -19.36 -2.12 -18.08
C ASP A 108 -19.79 -2.62 -16.70
#